data_6f84560a005c7564617795ac0f6d8275
#
_entry.id   6f84560a005c7564617795ac0f6d8275
#
_cell.length_a   1.000
_cell.length_b   1.000
_cell.length_c   1.000
_cell.angle_alpha   90.00
_cell.angle_beta   90.00
_cell.angle_gamma   90.00
#
_symmetry.space_group_name_H-M   'P 1'
#
loop_
_entity.id
_entity.type
_entity.pdbx_description
1 polymer ?
#
loop_
_entity_poly.entity_id
_entity_poly.type
_entity_poly.pdbx_seq_one_letter_code
_entity_poly.pdbx_strand_id
1 'polypeptide(L)'
;RETGILRAPRLPRLGIIRLGYKETRTRPNGQEYSFPRAAEHFILEDAPEVAQVFGDSPVVLDPVIIPGEDEEIVASHWLRNYSVTWGLVCIGDGRNANRLADKAILDRTGKAIHATHNSKETVWTPVTCPCPLLESGDCRETMYLRFVLPTVPGIGVWQVSTGSANSIKNIQGTFAMLRSMTGRISGHLLKLSLAEQDVFSQQGGRKTVRVLRLDPSGSVTILNMLERVQSLGPAT
;
A
#
# COMPACT_ATOMS: atom_id res chain seq x y z
N ARG A 1 -10.14 -4.16 35.68
CA ARG A 1 -11.25 -3.73 34.81
C ARG A 1 -10.64 -3.03 33.64
N GLU A 2 -10.45 -3.74 32.55
CA GLU A 2 -10.13 -3.12 31.26
C GLU A 2 -11.39 -2.43 30.76
N THR A 3 -11.49 -1.16 31.06
CA THR A 3 -12.48 -0.29 30.45
C THR A 3 -11.85 0.25 29.18
N GLY A 4 -12.12 -0.35 28.03
CA GLY A 4 -11.45 0.27 26.91
C GLY A 4 -12.08 -0.05 25.59
N ILE A 5 -12.50 0.98 24.88
CA ILE A 5 -12.55 0.95 23.41
C ILE A 5 -11.10 1.00 22.96
N LEU A 6 -10.44 -0.16 22.85
CA LEU A 6 -9.10 -0.27 22.27
C LEU A 6 -9.23 -0.07 20.74
N ARG A 7 -9.03 1.15 20.31
CA ARG A 7 -8.82 1.43 18.88
C ARG A 7 -7.33 1.28 18.60
N ALA A 8 -6.99 0.49 17.60
CA ALA A 8 -5.61 0.42 17.13
C ALA A 8 -5.09 1.85 16.82
N PRO A 9 -3.91 2.22 17.33
CA PRO A 9 -3.34 3.53 17.07
C PRO A 9 -3.12 3.72 15.56
N ARG A 10 -3.37 4.93 15.08
CA ARG A 10 -3.12 5.29 13.69
C ARG A 10 -1.99 6.29 13.65
N LEU A 11 -1.00 6.02 12.80
CA LEU A 11 0.06 6.99 12.53
C LEU A 11 -0.54 8.23 11.87
N PRO A 12 -0.19 9.44 12.33
CA PRO A 12 -0.57 10.69 11.69
C PRO A 12 -0.09 10.70 10.24
N ARG A 13 -1.00 10.78 9.28
CA ARG A 13 -0.65 10.80 7.86
C ARG A 13 -0.54 12.23 7.36
N LEU A 14 0.63 12.60 6.84
CA LEU A 14 0.90 13.90 6.21
C LEU A 14 0.33 13.98 4.79
N GLY A 15 0.50 12.92 4.00
CA GLY A 15 0.01 12.90 2.63
C GLY A 15 0.12 11.53 1.96
N ILE A 16 -0.25 11.49 0.69
CA ILE A 16 -0.22 10.29 -0.16
C ILE A 16 0.66 10.57 -1.36
N ILE A 17 1.60 9.66 -1.59
CA ILE A 17 2.44 9.63 -2.78
C ILE A 17 1.88 8.55 -3.70
N ARG A 18 1.60 8.90 -4.97
CA ARG A 18 0.98 7.97 -5.91
C ARG A 18 2.00 7.40 -6.89
N LEU A 19 1.73 6.16 -7.36
CA LEU A 19 2.53 5.45 -8.37
C LEU A 19 1.87 5.44 -9.75
N GLY A 20 0.77 6.14 -9.89
CA GLY A 20 0.00 6.19 -11.12
C GLY A 20 -1.13 7.19 -11.05
N TYR A 21 -1.74 7.41 -12.19
CA TYR A 21 -2.84 8.32 -12.39
C TYR A 21 -3.97 7.65 -13.17
N LYS A 22 -5.13 8.29 -13.24
CA LYS A 22 -6.24 7.87 -14.10
C LYS A 22 -6.14 8.59 -15.44
N GLU A 23 -5.99 7.83 -16.51
CA GLU A 23 -6.11 8.35 -17.86
C GLU A 23 -7.56 8.23 -18.31
N THR A 24 -8.15 9.32 -18.79
CA THR A 24 -9.51 9.34 -19.34
C THR A 24 -9.44 9.31 -20.86
N ARG A 25 -10.22 8.44 -21.47
CA ARG A 25 -10.38 8.34 -22.93
C ARG A 25 -11.87 8.34 -23.29
N THR A 26 -12.15 8.86 -24.47
CA THR A 26 -13.50 8.87 -25.03
C THR A 26 -13.63 7.73 -26.03
N ARG A 27 -14.66 6.91 -25.89
CA ARG A 27 -15.04 5.87 -26.85
C ARG A 27 -15.63 6.51 -28.13
N PRO A 28 -15.65 5.77 -29.27
CA PRO A 28 -16.28 6.29 -30.50
C PRO A 28 -17.76 6.68 -30.34
N ASN A 29 -18.44 6.14 -29.33
CA ASN A 29 -19.83 6.47 -28.98
C ASN A 29 -19.97 7.73 -28.10
N GLY A 30 -18.90 8.48 -27.86
CA GLY A 30 -18.89 9.69 -27.02
C GLY A 30 -18.80 9.43 -25.51
N GLN A 31 -18.80 8.17 -25.05
CA GLN A 31 -18.75 7.84 -23.64
C GLN A 31 -17.30 7.92 -23.12
N GLU A 32 -17.08 8.68 -22.07
CA GLU A 32 -15.80 8.72 -21.38
C GLU A 32 -15.63 7.51 -20.46
N TYR A 33 -14.39 6.99 -20.41
CA TYR A 33 -13.99 5.98 -19.45
C TYR A 33 -12.59 6.26 -18.95
N SER A 34 -12.33 5.99 -17.68
CA SER A 34 -11.03 6.17 -17.05
C SER A 34 -10.42 4.84 -16.66
N PHE A 35 -9.12 4.72 -16.86
CA PHE A 35 -8.37 3.54 -16.48
C PHE A 35 -7.05 3.93 -15.79
N PRO A 36 -6.54 3.09 -14.86
CA PRO A 36 -5.31 3.40 -14.16
C PRO A 36 -4.09 3.23 -15.08
N ARG A 37 -3.18 4.18 -15.00
CA ARG A 37 -1.86 4.16 -15.65
C ARG A 37 -0.77 4.25 -14.60
N ALA A 38 0.27 3.42 -14.73
CA ALA A 38 1.48 3.57 -13.94
C ALA A 38 2.25 4.82 -14.39
N ALA A 39 2.77 5.56 -13.43
CA ALA A 39 3.66 6.69 -13.69
C ALA A 39 5.12 6.24 -13.75
N GLU A 40 5.96 7.07 -14.35
CA GLU A 40 7.40 6.85 -14.43
C GLU A 40 8.16 7.41 -13.22
N HIS A 41 7.48 8.20 -12.39
CA HIS A 41 7.99 8.86 -11.19
C HIS A 41 6.94 8.85 -10.10
N PHE A 42 7.30 9.21 -8.89
CA PHE A 42 6.36 9.45 -7.80
C PHE A 42 5.52 10.70 -8.10
N ILE A 43 4.21 10.56 -8.04
CA ILE A 43 3.26 11.68 -8.23
C ILE A 43 3.04 12.34 -6.88
N LEU A 44 3.35 13.63 -6.80
CA LEU A 44 3.39 14.43 -5.57
C LEU A 44 2.29 15.50 -5.49
N GLU A 45 1.21 15.37 -6.28
CA GLU A 45 0.10 16.34 -6.29
C GLU A 45 -0.49 16.59 -4.89
N ASP A 46 -0.56 15.55 -4.05
CA ASP A 46 -1.04 15.64 -2.67
C ASP A 46 0.12 15.74 -1.65
N ALA A 47 1.33 16.11 -2.09
CA ALA A 47 2.53 16.13 -1.28
C ALA A 47 3.51 17.24 -1.72
N PRO A 48 3.09 18.52 -1.75
CA PRO A 48 3.91 19.61 -2.25
C PRO A 48 5.18 19.83 -1.42
N GLU A 49 5.17 19.51 -0.13
CA GLU A 49 6.36 19.60 0.75
C GLU A 49 7.43 18.59 0.32
N VAL A 50 7.03 17.43 -0.19
CA VAL A 50 7.95 16.43 -0.73
C VAL A 50 8.55 16.92 -2.05
N ALA A 51 7.74 17.55 -2.90
CA ALA A 51 8.22 18.11 -4.16
C ALA A 51 9.27 19.21 -3.95
N GLN A 52 9.14 20.02 -2.90
CA GLN A 52 10.14 21.04 -2.54
C GLN A 52 11.53 20.44 -2.22
N VAL A 53 11.59 19.23 -1.68
CA VAL A 53 12.84 18.57 -1.28
C VAL A 53 13.39 17.68 -2.38
N PHE A 54 12.53 16.94 -3.07
CA PHE A 54 12.94 15.89 -4.03
C PHE A 54 12.69 16.28 -5.50
N GLY A 55 12.11 17.46 -5.76
CA GLY A 55 11.68 17.87 -7.09
C GLY A 55 10.29 17.34 -7.47
N ASP A 56 9.77 17.80 -8.61
CA ASP A 56 8.38 17.53 -9.04
C ASP A 56 8.16 16.09 -9.53
N SER A 57 9.20 15.43 -10.01
CA SER A 57 9.10 14.11 -10.65
C SER A 57 10.19 13.14 -10.17
N PRO A 58 10.34 12.94 -8.84
CA PRO A 58 11.39 12.07 -8.34
C PRO A 58 11.09 10.60 -8.64
N VAL A 59 12.13 9.84 -8.91
CA VAL A 59 12.11 8.36 -9.01
C VAL A 59 12.73 7.70 -7.77
N VAL A 60 13.32 8.51 -6.89
CA VAL A 60 13.97 8.10 -5.64
C VAL A 60 13.61 9.07 -4.53
N LEU A 61 13.26 8.51 -3.38
CA LEU A 61 13.12 9.22 -2.11
C LEU A 61 14.17 8.64 -1.15
N ASP A 62 15.17 9.45 -0.78
CA ASP A 62 16.32 9.05 0.04
C ASP A 62 16.75 10.22 0.95
N PRO A 63 16.73 10.08 2.28
CA PRO A 63 16.39 8.87 3.03
C PRO A 63 14.89 8.75 3.34
N VAL A 64 14.44 7.51 3.56
CA VAL A 64 13.16 7.17 4.18
C VAL A 64 13.39 6.34 5.44
N ILE A 65 12.49 6.39 6.42
CA ILE A 65 12.55 5.63 7.65
C ILE A 65 11.21 4.92 7.88
N ILE A 66 11.25 3.63 8.21
CA ILE A 66 10.07 2.90 8.67
C ILE A 66 9.85 3.24 10.15
N PRO A 67 8.65 3.75 10.53
CA PRO A 67 8.44 4.34 11.85
C PRO A 67 8.16 3.34 12.98
N GLY A 68 8.03 2.05 12.70
CA GLY A 68 7.68 1.04 13.71
C GLY A 68 7.94 -0.37 13.25
N GLU A 69 7.73 -1.35 14.16
CA GLU A 69 7.98 -2.78 13.93
C GLU A 69 6.74 -3.55 13.46
N ASP A 70 5.56 -3.00 13.71
CA ASP A 70 4.29 -3.63 13.36
C ASP A 70 3.99 -3.46 11.87
N GLU A 71 4.19 -4.53 11.10
CA GLU A 71 3.94 -4.55 9.65
C GLU A 71 2.48 -4.29 9.30
N GLU A 72 1.52 -4.63 10.16
CA GLU A 72 0.10 -4.33 9.92
C GLU A 72 -0.15 -2.82 9.96
N ILE A 73 0.67 -2.09 10.71
CA ILE A 73 0.60 -0.63 10.79
C ILE A 73 1.42 0.02 9.68
N VAL A 74 2.68 -0.39 9.47
CA VAL A 74 3.60 0.31 8.56
C VAL A 74 3.55 -0.17 7.10
N ALA A 75 3.15 -1.42 6.86
CA ALA A 75 3.06 -2.03 5.53
C ALA A 75 1.79 -2.88 5.37
N SER A 76 0.64 -2.32 5.78
CA SER A 76 -0.62 -3.05 5.78
C SER A 76 -0.94 -3.64 4.39
N HIS A 77 -1.21 -4.93 4.36
CA HIS A 77 -1.40 -5.72 3.15
C HIS A 77 -2.79 -6.36 3.14
N TRP A 78 -3.55 -6.13 2.06
CA TRP A 78 -4.95 -6.54 1.97
C TRP A 78 -5.26 -7.12 0.59
N LEU A 79 -6.11 -8.13 0.57
CA LEU A 79 -6.81 -8.58 -0.62
C LEU A 79 -8.09 -7.77 -0.76
N ARG A 80 -8.34 -7.19 -1.93
CA ARG A 80 -9.48 -6.31 -2.18
C ARG A 80 -10.19 -6.67 -3.48
N ASN A 81 -11.50 -6.69 -3.42
CA ASN A 81 -12.36 -6.78 -4.59
C ASN A 81 -13.18 -5.48 -4.71
N TYR A 82 -13.25 -4.95 -5.91
CA TYR A 82 -14.00 -3.74 -6.22
C TYR A 82 -15.06 -4.02 -7.30
N SER A 83 -16.26 -3.58 -7.04
CA SER A 83 -17.34 -3.50 -8.04
C SER A 83 -17.36 -2.13 -8.69
N VAL A 84 -17.71 -2.07 -9.97
CA VAL A 84 -17.90 -0.79 -10.69
C VAL A 84 -19.02 0.04 -10.05
N THR A 85 -20.07 -0.62 -9.58
CA THR A 85 -21.28 0.05 -9.04
C THR A 85 -21.15 0.38 -7.55
N TRP A 86 -20.46 -0.49 -6.78
CA TRP A 86 -20.49 -0.47 -5.31
C TRP A 86 -19.16 -0.06 -4.66
N GLY A 87 -18.12 0.15 -5.45
CA GLY A 87 -16.79 0.38 -4.93
C GLY A 87 -16.20 -0.87 -4.26
N LEU A 88 -15.63 -0.75 -3.07
CA LEU A 88 -15.07 -1.88 -2.32
C LEU A 88 -16.18 -2.81 -1.86
N VAL A 89 -16.14 -4.07 -2.32
CA VAL A 89 -17.14 -5.11 -2.00
C VAL A 89 -16.58 -6.27 -1.18
N CYS A 90 -15.26 -6.39 -1.06
CA CYS A 90 -14.61 -7.37 -0.20
C CYS A 90 -13.24 -6.88 0.21
N ILE A 91 -12.89 -7.13 1.47
CA ILE A 91 -11.54 -6.88 2.01
C ILE A 91 -11.15 -8.05 2.92
N GLY A 92 -9.95 -8.61 2.71
CA GLY A 92 -9.43 -9.73 3.48
C GLY A 92 -7.94 -9.63 3.73
N ASP A 93 -7.47 -10.36 4.72
CA ASP A 93 -6.07 -10.48 5.14
C ASP A 93 -5.36 -11.73 4.57
N GLY A 94 -6.05 -12.49 3.71
CA GLY A 94 -5.56 -13.77 3.19
C GLY A 94 -5.97 -14.99 4.01
N ARG A 95 -6.65 -14.81 5.15
CA ARG A 95 -7.24 -15.85 5.99
C ARG A 95 -8.73 -15.64 6.18
N ASN A 96 -9.08 -14.43 6.55
CA ASN A 96 -10.44 -13.97 6.76
C ASN A 96 -10.72 -12.77 5.85
N ALA A 97 -11.97 -12.63 5.46
CA ALA A 97 -12.41 -11.45 4.74
C ALA A 97 -13.79 -11.02 5.22
N ASN A 98 -14.08 -9.74 5.01
CA ASN A 98 -15.41 -9.22 5.13
C ASN A 98 -15.88 -8.86 3.72
N ARG A 99 -16.99 -9.47 3.31
CA ARG A 99 -17.65 -9.22 2.03
C ARG A 99 -18.93 -8.46 2.24
N LEU A 100 -19.18 -7.55 1.35
CA LEU A 100 -20.46 -6.89 1.27
C LEU A 100 -21.54 -7.94 0.99
N ALA A 101 -22.61 -7.92 1.81
CA ALA A 101 -23.72 -8.85 1.68
C ALA A 101 -24.25 -8.88 0.25
N ASP A 102 -24.53 -10.06 -0.24
CA ASP A 102 -25.04 -10.28 -1.58
C ASP A 102 -26.34 -9.53 -1.80
N LYS A 103 -26.68 -9.24 -3.05
CA LYS A 103 -27.95 -8.58 -3.48
C LYS A 103 -29.22 -9.22 -2.91
N ALA A 104 -29.10 -10.44 -2.39
CA ALA A 104 -30.20 -11.17 -1.76
C ALA A 104 -30.52 -10.70 -0.34
N ILE A 105 -29.67 -9.92 0.32
CA ILE A 105 -30.02 -9.36 1.62
C ILE A 105 -30.82 -8.09 1.37
N LEU A 106 -32.10 -8.28 1.36
CA LEU A 106 -33.10 -7.23 1.31
C LEU A 106 -33.33 -6.73 2.73
N ASP A 107 -33.58 -5.45 2.90
CA ASP A 107 -34.13 -4.93 4.14
C ASP A 107 -35.52 -5.51 4.43
N ARG A 108 -36.09 -5.21 5.61
CA ARG A 108 -37.42 -5.69 5.97
C ARG A 108 -38.56 -5.24 5.04
N THR A 109 -38.25 -4.30 4.13
CA THR A 109 -39.19 -3.76 3.15
C THR A 109 -38.99 -4.38 1.77
N GLY A 110 -38.04 -5.32 1.62
CA GLY A 110 -37.70 -5.94 0.34
C GLY A 110 -36.80 -5.07 -0.53
N LYS A 111 -36.26 -3.96 -0.01
CA LYS A 111 -35.33 -3.11 -0.72
C LYS A 111 -33.91 -3.62 -0.56
N ALA A 112 -33.17 -3.71 -1.66
CA ALA A 112 -31.76 -4.07 -1.60
C ALA A 112 -31.00 -3.06 -0.73
N ILE A 113 -30.23 -3.58 0.24
CA ILE A 113 -29.36 -2.76 1.08
C ILE A 113 -28.21 -2.29 0.19
N HIS A 114 -28.25 -1.03 -0.19
CA HIS A 114 -27.21 -0.40 -0.98
C HIS A 114 -26.00 -0.10 -0.08
N ALA A 115 -24.95 -0.82 -0.33
CA ALA A 115 -23.71 -0.59 0.34
C ALA A 115 -22.92 0.49 -0.39
N THR A 116 -23.02 1.70 0.06
CA THR A 116 -21.99 2.69 -0.22
C THR A 116 -20.94 2.61 0.90
N HIS A 117 -19.69 2.88 0.56
CA HIS A 117 -18.54 2.79 1.49
C HIS A 117 -18.73 3.58 2.82
N ASN A 118 -19.67 4.50 2.86
CA ASN A 118 -19.99 5.38 3.99
C ASN A 118 -21.41 5.20 4.53
N SER A 119 -22.19 4.24 4.03
CA SER A 119 -23.56 4.05 4.47
C SER A 119 -23.58 3.24 5.78
N LYS A 120 -24.32 3.75 6.77
CA LYS A 120 -24.60 3.02 8.02
C LYS A 120 -25.41 1.74 7.80
N GLU A 121 -25.96 1.57 6.60
CA GLU A 121 -26.80 0.44 6.19
C GLU A 121 -26.01 -0.68 5.49
N THR A 122 -24.69 -0.51 5.35
CA THR A 122 -23.81 -1.52 4.74
C THR A 122 -23.62 -2.71 5.67
N VAL A 123 -24.07 -3.87 5.27
CA VAL A 123 -23.86 -5.12 6.00
C VAL A 123 -22.63 -5.84 5.43
N TRP A 124 -21.61 -6.00 6.25
CA TRP A 124 -20.42 -6.78 5.95
C TRP A 124 -20.54 -8.15 6.58
N THR A 125 -20.38 -9.19 5.78
CA THR A 125 -20.47 -10.58 6.22
C THR A 125 -19.09 -11.23 6.23
N PRO A 126 -18.69 -11.88 7.33
CA PRO A 126 -17.45 -12.66 7.36
C PRO A 126 -17.48 -13.80 6.34
N VAL A 127 -16.39 -13.95 5.59
CA VAL A 127 -16.19 -15.03 4.61
C VAL A 127 -14.76 -15.54 4.67
N THR A 128 -14.55 -16.78 4.23
CA THR A 128 -13.21 -17.36 4.15
C THR A 128 -12.40 -16.70 3.03
N CYS A 129 -11.13 -16.45 3.29
CA CYS A 129 -10.15 -15.94 2.33
C CYS A 129 -8.90 -16.85 2.38
N PRO A 130 -8.26 -17.17 1.24
CA PRO A 130 -8.61 -16.80 -0.13
C PRO A 130 -9.85 -17.52 -0.66
N CYS A 131 -10.41 -17.00 -1.73
CA CYS A 131 -11.56 -17.59 -2.43
C CYS A 131 -11.33 -17.52 -3.94
N PRO A 132 -12.15 -18.20 -4.78
CA PRO A 132 -11.96 -18.25 -6.24
C PRO A 132 -11.86 -16.90 -6.94
N LEU A 133 -12.34 -15.81 -6.33
CA LEU A 133 -12.18 -14.46 -6.88
C LEU A 133 -10.73 -13.98 -6.92
N LEU A 134 -9.83 -14.57 -6.14
CA LEU A 134 -8.40 -14.28 -6.24
C LEU A 134 -7.80 -14.92 -7.49
N GLU A 135 -8.20 -16.14 -7.80
CA GLU A 135 -7.73 -16.89 -8.98
C GLU A 135 -8.27 -16.26 -10.28
N SER A 136 -9.52 -15.78 -10.27
CA SER A 136 -10.12 -15.08 -11.42
C SER A 136 -9.53 -13.68 -11.66
N GLY A 137 -8.72 -13.15 -10.72
CA GLY A 137 -8.15 -11.81 -10.79
C GLY A 137 -9.11 -10.68 -10.42
N ASP A 138 -10.33 -11.00 -9.96
CA ASP A 138 -11.30 -10.02 -9.48
C ASP A 138 -10.89 -9.47 -8.11
N CYS A 139 -10.19 -10.26 -7.33
CA CYS A 139 -9.59 -9.86 -6.06
C CYS A 139 -8.11 -9.54 -6.28
N ARG A 140 -7.66 -8.39 -5.78
CA ARG A 140 -6.29 -7.90 -5.98
C ARG A 140 -5.61 -7.59 -4.67
N GLU A 141 -4.32 -7.93 -4.62
CA GLU A 141 -3.46 -7.50 -3.52
C GLU A 141 -3.25 -5.99 -3.55
N THR A 142 -3.21 -5.39 -2.37
CA THR A 142 -2.86 -3.97 -2.19
C THR A 142 -2.08 -3.82 -0.90
N MET A 143 -0.86 -3.31 -1.00
CA MET A 143 -0.04 -2.92 0.15
C MET A 143 -0.04 -1.41 0.32
N TYR A 144 -0.12 -0.95 1.56
CA TYR A 144 0.05 0.45 1.95
C TYR A 144 1.31 0.56 2.78
N LEU A 145 2.38 1.05 2.16
CA LEU A 145 3.64 1.33 2.87
C LEU A 145 3.58 2.74 3.45
N ARG A 146 3.86 2.86 4.74
CA ARG A 146 3.96 4.12 5.49
C ARG A 146 5.39 4.32 5.95
N PHE A 147 5.91 5.50 5.71
CA PHE A 147 7.29 5.86 6.00
C PHE A 147 7.40 7.33 6.38
N VAL A 148 8.47 7.68 7.07
CA VAL A 148 8.84 9.05 7.40
C VAL A 148 9.86 9.52 6.37
N LEU A 149 9.75 10.78 5.94
CA LEU A 149 10.77 11.49 5.18
C LEU A 149 11.46 12.48 6.13
N PRO A 150 12.62 12.15 6.69
CA PRO A 150 13.24 12.95 7.74
C PRO A 150 13.75 14.31 7.26
N THR A 151 13.87 14.51 5.94
CA THR A 151 14.29 15.76 5.31
C THR A 151 13.10 16.65 4.93
N VAL A 152 11.86 16.15 5.07
CA VAL A 152 10.64 16.91 4.77
C VAL A 152 10.03 17.40 6.09
N PRO A 153 9.65 18.66 6.21
CA PRO A 153 9.02 19.18 7.42
C PRO A 153 7.73 18.46 7.80
N GLY A 154 7.49 18.33 9.11
CA GLY A 154 6.27 17.76 9.68
C GLY A 154 6.54 16.48 10.48
N ILE A 155 5.63 16.19 11.43
CA ILE A 155 5.66 14.97 12.25
C ILE A 155 4.53 14.07 11.79
N GLY A 156 4.88 12.97 11.12
CA GLY A 156 3.91 12.01 10.61
C GLY A 156 4.49 11.14 9.52
N VAL A 157 3.61 10.40 8.86
CA VAL A 157 4.01 9.46 7.81
C VAL A 157 3.45 9.85 6.45
N TRP A 158 4.23 9.59 5.45
CA TRP A 158 3.81 9.55 4.05
C TRP A 158 3.35 8.14 3.72
N GLN A 159 2.40 8.02 2.81
CA GLN A 159 1.86 6.74 2.41
C GLN A 159 1.97 6.55 0.90
N VAL A 160 2.47 5.41 0.49
CA VAL A 160 2.40 4.93 -0.90
C VAL A 160 1.59 3.63 -0.94
N SER A 161 0.85 3.40 -2.02
CA SER A 161 0.12 2.16 -2.23
C SER A 161 0.57 1.47 -3.51
N THR A 162 0.71 0.14 -3.45
CA THR A 162 1.05 -0.69 -4.61
C THR A 162 0.20 -1.96 -4.65
N GLY A 163 -0.24 -2.33 -5.86
CA GLY A 163 -0.85 -3.63 -6.15
C GLY A 163 0.08 -4.55 -6.94
N SER A 164 1.35 -4.16 -7.11
CA SER A 164 2.34 -4.96 -7.83
C SER A 164 2.90 -6.05 -6.91
N ALA A 165 2.68 -7.32 -7.26
CA ALA A 165 3.22 -8.46 -6.51
C ALA A 165 4.75 -8.39 -6.37
N ASN A 166 5.47 -7.91 -7.40
CA ASN A 166 6.92 -7.75 -7.32
C ASN A 166 7.33 -6.65 -6.34
N SER A 167 6.63 -5.52 -6.33
CA SER A 167 6.85 -4.44 -5.35
C SER A 167 6.62 -4.92 -3.92
N ILE A 168 5.53 -5.67 -3.70
CA ILE A 168 5.18 -6.23 -2.39
C ILE A 168 6.28 -7.19 -1.93
N LYS A 169 6.70 -8.13 -2.80
CA LYS A 169 7.79 -9.08 -2.50
C LYS A 169 9.11 -8.38 -2.19
N ASN A 170 9.46 -7.31 -2.93
CA ASN A 170 10.69 -6.54 -2.69
C ASN A 170 10.66 -5.91 -1.29
N ILE A 171 9.56 -5.24 -0.91
CA ILE A 171 9.41 -4.60 0.40
C ILE A 171 9.48 -5.64 1.54
N GLN A 172 8.71 -6.73 1.41
CA GLN A 172 8.70 -7.82 2.40
C GLN A 172 10.08 -8.49 2.53
N GLY A 173 10.77 -8.70 1.40
CA GLY A 173 12.14 -9.24 1.39
C GLY A 173 13.12 -8.34 2.12
N THR A 174 13.02 -7.02 1.92
CA THR A 174 13.84 -6.05 2.65
C THR A 174 13.54 -6.07 4.15
N PHE A 175 12.27 -6.13 4.55
CA PHE A 175 11.91 -6.23 5.98
C PHE A 175 12.43 -7.52 6.60
N ALA A 176 12.29 -8.67 5.92
CA ALA A 176 12.82 -9.94 6.41
C ALA A 176 14.34 -9.89 6.57
N MET A 177 15.06 -9.30 5.60
CA MET A 177 16.50 -9.14 5.66
C MET A 177 16.93 -8.22 6.81
N LEU A 178 16.32 -7.05 6.94
CA LEU A 178 16.62 -6.11 8.03
C LEU A 178 16.38 -6.76 9.39
N ARG A 179 15.25 -7.42 9.59
CA ARG A 179 14.93 -8.12 10.85
C ARG A 179 15.93 -9.24 11.15
N SER A 180 16.33 -10.02 10.15
CA SER A 180 17.33 -11.07 10.31
C SER A 180 18.71 -10.54 10.71
N MET A 181 19.12 -9.39 10.14
CA MET A 181 20.46 -8.84 10.35
C MET A 181 20.55 -7.95 11.59
N THR A 182 19.48 -7.21 11.90
CA THR A 182 19.52 -6.13 12.90
C THR A 182 18.50 -6.32 14.02
N GLY A 183 17.62 -7.33 13.93
CA GLY A 183 16.54 -7.57 14.87
C GLY A 183 15.34 -6.63 14.72
N ARG A 184 15.37 -5.66 13.77
CA ARG A 184 14.31 -4.65 13.61
C ARG A 184 14.18 -4.16 12.18
N ILE A 185 13.02 -3.61 11.83
CA ILE A 185 12.77 -2.94 10.55
C ILE A 185 12.78 -1.41 10.67
N SER A 186 12.52 -0.90 11.87
CA SER A 186 12.40 0.54 12.12
C SER A 186 13.74 1.24 12.32
N GLY A 187 13.77 2.56 12.11
CA GLY A 187 14.91 3.42 12.42
C GLY A 187 16.08 3.34 11.44
N HIS A 188 16.04 2.47 10.44
CA HIS A 188 17.05 2.41 9.40
C HIS A 188 16.86 3.53 8.37
N LEU A 189 17.99 4.08 7.88
CA LEU A 189 17.96 4.95 6.71
C LEU A 189 17.87 4.08 5.47
N LEU A 190 16.75 4.17 4.79
CA LEU A 190 16.42 3.41 3.59
C LEU A 190 16.20 4.37 2.43
N LYS A 191 16.15 3.80 1.25
CA LYS A 191 15.86 4.47 -0.02
C LYS A 191 14.64 3.80 -0.65
N LEU A 192 13.61 4.56 -0.95
CA LEU A 192 12.45 4.11 -1.69
C LEU A 192 12.59 4.55 -3.14
N SER A 193 12.56 3.62 -4.08
CA SER A 193 12.78 3.90 -5.50
C SER A 193 11.78 3.19 -6.42
N LEU A 194 11.51 3.81 -7.57
CA LEU A 194 10.86 3.19 -8.72
C LEU A 194 11.93 2.67 -9.66
N ALA A 195 12.19 1.38 -9.63
CA ALA A 195 13.20 0.72 -10.45
C ALA A 195 12.56 -0.04 -11.61
N GLU A 196 13.25 -0.09 -12.73
CA GLU A 196 12.87 -0.94 -13.85
C GLU A 196 13.24 -2.40 -13.55
N GLN A 197 12.33 -3.31 -13.81
CA GLN A 197 12.51 -4.75 -13.66
C GLN A 197 11.94 -5.48 -14.85
N ASP A 198 12.74 -6.36 -15.43
CA ASP A 198 12.29 -7.25 -16.48
C ASP A 198 11.51 -8.42 -15.88
N VAL A 199 10.33 -8.64 -16.40
CA VAL A 199 9.44 -9.74 -16.01
C VAL A 199 9.02 -10.53 -17.23
N PHE A 200 8.83 -11.83 -17.06
CA PHE A 200 8.25 -12.68 -18.11
C PHE A 200 6.73 -12.67 -17.96
N SER A 201 6.05 -12.32 -19.03
CA SER A 201 4.58 -12.42 -19.09
C SER A 201 4.17 -13.90 -19.17
N GLN A 202 3.03 -14.25 -18.60
CA GLN A 202 2.42 -15.58 -18.75
C GLN A 202 2.16 -15.94 -20.22
N GLN A 203 2.11 -14.95 -21.10
CA GLN A 203 1.97 -15.11 -22.55
C GLN A 203 3.32 -15.26 -23.29
N GLY A 204 4.44 -15.43 -22.56
CA GLY A 204 5.74 -15.77 -23.12
C GLY A 204 6.60 -14.60 -23.60
N GLY A 205 6.24 -13.34 -23.32
CA GLY A 205 7.02 -12.16 -23.69
C GLY A 205 7.80 -11.55 -22.52
N ARG A 206 9.02 -11.03 -22.78
CA ARG A 206 9.76 -10.19 -21.84
C ARG A 206 9.11 -8.79 -21.81
N LYS A 207 8.82 -8.28 -20.62
CA LYS A 207 8.27 -6.95 -20.41
C LYS A 207 9.01 -6.26 -19.29
N THR A 208 9.45 -5.02 -19.52
CA THR A 208 9.99 -4.16 -18.45
C THR A 208 8.83 -3.49 -17.73
N VAL A 209 8.82 -3.60 -16.42
CA VAL A 209 7.83 -2.97 -15.54
C VAL A 209 8.56 -2.15 -14.47
N ARG A 210 7.91 -1.10 -13.97
CA ARG A 210 8.43 -0.36 -12.83
C ARG A 210 7.90 -0.97 -11.54
N VAL A 211 8.82 -1.21 -10.62
CA VAL A 211 8.55 -1.81 -9.32
C VAL A 211 9.06 -0.90 -8.22
N LEU A 212 8.32 -0.87 -7.13
CA LEU A 212 8.73 -0.19 -5.92
C LEU A 212 9.80 -1.05 -5.23
N ARG A 213 10.92 -0.44 -4.89
CA ARG A 213 12.02 -1.07 -4.14
C ARG A 213 12.32 -0.26 -2.90
N LEU A 214 12.58 -0.98 -1.83
CA LEU A 214 13.04 -0.43 -0.56
C LEU A 214 14.43 -1.04 -0.30
N ASP A 215 15.45 -0.23 -0.40
CA ASP A 215 16.85 -0.64 -0.24
C ASP A 215 17.51 0.17 0.90
N PRO A 216 18.64 -0.25 1.48
CA PRO A 216 19.45 0.63 2.31
C PRO A 216 19.79 1.93 1.58
N SER A 217 19.78 3.07 2.29
CA SER A 217 20.23 4.35 1.71
C SER A 217 21.68 4.23 1.21
N GLY A 218 21.98 4.84 0.07
CA GLY A 218 23.28 4.70 -0.58
C GLY A 218 24.47 5.20 0.25
N SER A 219 24.22 5.97 1.30
CA SER A 219 25.22 6.43 2.26
C SER A 219 25.47 5.49 3.44
N VAL A 220 24.72 4.37 3.54
CA VAL A 220 24.72 3.49 4.72
C VAL A 220 25.20 2.09 4.33
N THR A 221 26.30 1.66 4.97
CA THR A 221 26.76 0.26 4.88
C THR A 221 26.03 -0.61 5.91
N ILE A 222 26.07 -1.92 5.71
CA ILE A 222 25.51 -2.88 6.68
C ILE A 222 26.16 -2.70 8.05
N LEU A 223 27.46 -2.43 8.11
CA LEU A 223 28.17 -2.18 9.37
C LEU A 223 27.63 -0.95 10.09
N ASN A 224 27.44 0.16 9.36
CA ASN A 224 26.82 1.37 9.95
C ASN A 224 25.39 1.10 10.44
N MET A 225 24.62 0.23 9.76
CA MET A 225 23.28 -0.16 10.22
C MET A 225 23.34 -0.92 11.54
N LEU A 226 24.28 -1.87 11.68
CA LEU A 226 24.46 -2.65 12.91
C LEU A 226 24.90 -1.78 14.09
N GLU A 227 25.86 -0.89 13.89
CA GLU A 227 26.31 0.07 14.90
C GLU A 227 25.16 0.99 15.37
N ARG A 228 24.39 1.49 14.42
CA ARG A 228 23.23 2.35 14.72
C ARG A 228 22.15 1.62 15.52
N VAL A 229 21.88 0.35 15.22
CA VAL A 229 20.92 -0.45 15.97
C VAL A 229 21.37 -0.65 17.41
N GLN A 230 22.66 -0.91 17.66
CA GLN A 230 23.20 -1.01 19.00
C GLN A 230 22.98 0.28 19.80
N SER A 231 23.09 1.45 19.16
CA SER A 231 22.86 2.74 19.80
C SER A 231 21.39 3.04 20.10
N LEU A 232 20.44 2.43 19.36
CA LEU A 232 19.00 2.65 19.52
C LEU A 232 18.38 1.77 20.62
N GLY A 233 19.11 0.76 21.14
CA GLY A 233 18.57 -0.22 22.09
C GLY A 233 17.63 -1.24 21.45
N PRO A 234 17.02 -2.14 22.26
CA PRO A 234 16.10 -3.16 21.76
C PRO A 234 14.86 -2.55 21.15
N ALA A 235 14.31 -3.21 20.12
CA ALA A 235 13.03 -2.86 19.54
C ALA A 235 11.90 -3.15 20.55
N THR A 236 11.10 -2.17 20.86
CA THR A 236 9.90 -2.29 21.73
C THR A 236 8.64 -2.57 20.93
#